data_ba23699e72859888c7874e6b1192b977
#
_entry.id   ba23699e72859888c7874e6b1192b977
#
_cell.length_a   1.000
_cell.length_b   1.000
_cell.length_c   1.000
_cell.angle_alpha   90.00
_cell.angle_beta   90.00
_cell.angle_gamma   90.00
#
_symmetry.space_group_name_H-M   'P 1'
#
loop_
_entity.id
_entity.type
_entity.pdbx_description
1 polymer ?
#
loop_
_entity_poly.entity_id
_entity_poly.type
_entity_poly.pdbx_seq_one_letter_code
_entity_poly.pdbx_strand_id
1 'polypeptide(L)'
;MVEKDRSDFAVMNRMIDHIRLLIAVDDEAIPVKKKLEAQAMLKDFQALLAEAPENQERGRVKGYYEILCRDLGDEADVAALLSSLKNYIPYL
;
A
#
# COMPACT_ATOMS: atom_id res chain seq x y z
N MET A 1 -6.97 -16.66 -16.94
CA MET A 1 -7.68 -16.64 -15.66
C MET A 1 -6.78 -16.22 -14.52
N VAL A 2 -5.78 -17.06 -14.24
CA VAL A 2 -4.80 -16.73 -13.19
C VAL A 2 -4.07 -15.44 -13.51
N GLU A 3 -3.87 -15.15 -14.77
CA GLU A 3 -3.18 -13.96 -15.24
C GLU A 3 -3.89 -12.66 -14.85
N LYS A 4 -5.21 -12.69 -14.77
CA LYS A 4 -6.00 -11.52 -14.41
C LYS A 4 -5.70 -11.09 -12.97
N ASP A 5 -5.63 -12.04 -12.06
CA ASP A 5 -5.32 -11.75 -10.66
C ASP A 5 -3.89 -11.27 -10.50
N ARG A 6 -2.97 -11.84 -11.28
CA ARG A 6 -1.58 -11.41 -11.27
C ARG A 6 -1.41 -10.03 -11.86
N SER A 7 -2.24 -9.70 -12.86
CA SER A 7 -2.25 -8.36 -13.44
C SER A 7 -2.63 -7.31 -12.41
N ASP A 8 -3.67 -7.59 -11.62
CA ASP A 8 -4.11 -6.69 -10.57
C ASP A 8 -3.04 -6.54 -9.51
N PHE A 9 -2.40 -7.63 -9.12
CA PHE A 9 -1.31 -7.58 -8.15
C PHE A 9 -0.13 -6.76 -8.70
N ALA A 10 0.20 -6.92 -9.98
CA ALA A 10 1.29 -6.15 -10.58
C ALA A 10 1.00 -4.65 -10.55
N VAL A 11 -0.24 -4.24 -10.80
CA VAL A 11 -0.65 -2.85 -10.73
C VAL A 11 -0.56 -2.33 -9.29
N MET A 12 -1.10 -3.09 -8.34
CA MET A 12 -1.03 -2.72 -6.91
C MET A 12 0.41 -2.59 -6.45
N ASN A 13 1.25 -3.53 -6.86
CA ASN A 13 2.65 -3.54 -6.47
C ASN A 13 3.38 -2.29 -6.99
N ARG A 14 3.08 -1.86 -8.21
CA ARG A 14 3.64 -0.64 -8.77
C ARG A 14 3.19 0.59 -7.99
N MET A 15 1.93 0.63 -7.61
CA MET A 15 1.41 1.74 -6.80
C MET A 15 2.11 1.82 -5.46
N ILE A 16 2.30 0.68 -4.82
CA ILE A 16 2.97 0.63 -3.51
C ILE A 16 4.44 1.02 -3.66
N ASP A 17 5.12 0.55 -4.69
CA ASP A 17 6.50 0.96 -4.95
C ASP A 17 6.59 2.46 -5.19
N HIS A 18 5.62 3.04 -5.89
CA HIS A 18 5.58 4.48 -6.13
C HIS A 18 5.40 5.25 -4.82
N ILE A 19 4.52 4.76 -3.95
CA ILE A 19 4.35 5.36 -2.61
C ILE A 19 5.66 5.31 -1.84
N ARG A 20 6.34 4.17 -1.86
CA ARG A 20 7.61 4.02 -1.18
C ARG A 20 8.66 5.01 -1.69
N LEU A 21 8.68 5.23 -3.00
CA LEU A 21 9.60 6.20 -3.61
C LEU A 21 9.25 7.62 -3.20
N LEU A 22 7.98 7.98 -3.22
CA LEU A 22 7.54 9.32 -2.82
C LEU A 22 7.92 9.61 -1.37
N ILE A 23 7.73 8.65 -0.50
CA ILE A 23 8.11 8.79 0.92
C ILE A 23 9.61 8.95 1.06
N ALA A 24 10.39 8.20 0.29
CA ALA A 24 11.84 8.22 0.39
C ALA A 24 12.44 9.56 -0.02
N VAL A 25 11.84 10.26 -1.00
CA VAL A 25 12.39 11.53 -1.49
C VAL A 25 11.86 12.75 -0.75
N ASP A 26 10.76 12.61 -0.02
CA ASP A 26 10.18 13.73 0.74
C ASP A 26 10.79 13.76 2.14
N ASP A 27 11.73 14.68 2.34
CA ASP A 27 12.48 14.75 3.60
C ASP A 27 11.81 15.57 4.69
N GLU A 28 10.91 16.46 4.35
CA GLU A 28 10.39 17.44 5.30
C GLU A 28 9.00 17.15 5.82
N ALA A 29 8.13 16.61 4.99
CA ALA A 29 6.73 16.41 5.34
C ALA A 29 6.50 15.25 6.31
N ILE A 30 7.38 14.25 6.30
CA ILE A 30 7.22 13.05 7.12
C ILE A 30 8.48 12.85 7.97
N PRO A 31 8.35 12.74 9.30
CA PRO A 31 9.48 12.46 10.17
C PRO A 31 10.19 11.15 9.79
N VAL A 32 11.51 11.11 9.94
CA VAL A 32 12.32 9.96 9.57
C VAL A 32 11.81 8.67 10.22
N LYS A 33 11.43 8.72 11.49
CA LYS A 33 10.91 7.55 12.19
C LYS A 33 9.65 7.02 11.53
N LYS A 34 8.73 7.90 11.15
CA LYS A 34 7.50 7.51 10.46
C LYS A 34 7.79 6.98 9.07
N LYS A 35 8.79 7.53 8.38
CA LYS A 35 9.21 7.01 7.07
C LYS A 35 9.66 5.57 7.17
N LEU A 36 10.50 5.25 8.13
CA LEU A 36 11.02 3.91 8.32
C LEU A 36 9.89 2.93 8.66
N GLU A 37 9.00 3.33 9.54
CA GLU A 37 7.84 2.51 9.88
C GLU A 37 6.93 2.29 8.67
N ALA A 38 6.67 3.35 7.91
CA ALA A 38 5.83 3.27 6.71
C ALA A 38 6.46 2.38 5.64
N GLN A 39 7.77 2.48 5.44
CA GLN A 39 8.46 1.63 4.49
C GLN A 39 8.34 0.16 4.85
N ALA A 40 8.51 -0.16 6.13
CA ALA A 40 8.36 -1.53 6.62
C ALA A 40 6.92 -2.03 6.43
N MET A 41 5.94 -1.19 6.76
CA MET A 41 4.53 -1.54 6.60
C MET A 41 4.14 -1.75 5.14
N LEU A 42 4.63 -0.89 4.25
CA LEU A 42 4.35 -1.03 2.82
C LEU A 42 4.92 -2.32 2.28
N LYS A 43 6.12 -2.68 2.72
CA LYS A 43 6.74 -3.94 2.31
C LYS A 43 5.92 -5.15 2.79
N ASP A 44 5.46 -5.12 4.05
CA ASP A 44 4.62 -6.18 4.59
C ASP A 44 3.27 -6.22 3.88
N PHE A 45 2.73 -5.06 3.55
CA PHE A 45 1.48 -4.93 2.80
C PHE A 45 1.60 -5.58 1.43
N GLN A 46 2.71 -5.35 0.73
CA GLN A 46 2.98 -6.00 -0.55
C GLN A 46 3.01 -7.53 -0.40
N ALA A 47 3.64 -8.01 0.67
CA ALA A 47 3.70 -9.45 0.92
C ALA A 47 2.31 -10.04 1.18
N LEU A 48 1.47 -9.33 1.91
CA LEU A 48 0.09 -9.77 2.16
C LEU A 48 -0.72 -9.84 0.87
N LEU A 49 -0.55 -8.86 0.00
CA LEU A 49 -1.27 -8.80 -1.28
C LEU A 49 -0.73 -9.80 -2.30
N ALA A 50 0.48 -10.31 -2.10
CA ALA A 50 1.05 -11.32 -2.98
C ALA A 50 0.36 -12.68 -2.86
N GLU A 51 -0.35 -12.92 -1.75
CA GLU A 51 -1.12 -14.13 -1.57
C GLU A 51 -2.33 -14.13 -2.49
N ALA A 52 -2.78 -15.32 -2.88
CA ALA A 52 -4.01 -15.45 -3.67
C ALA A 52 -5.17 -14.81 -2.91
N PRO A 53 -6.14 -14.18 -3.60
CA PRO A 53 -7.22 -13.46 -2.93
C PRO A 53 -7.95 -14.27 -1.87
N GLU A 54 -8.17 -15.56 -2.10
CA GLU A 54 -8.85 -16.43 -1.16
C GLU A 54 -8.01 -16.75 0.07
N ASN A 55 -6.71 -16.57 0.00
CA ASN A 55 -5.78 -16.84 1.09
C ASN A 55 -5.33 -15.58 1.83
N GLN A 56 -5.74 -14.40 1.37
CA GLN A 56 -5.34 -13.15 2.00
C GLN A 56 -5.93 -12.99 3.39
N GLU A 57 -5.12 -12.51 4.31
CA GLU A 57 -5.56 -12.17 5.66
C GLU A 57 -6.24 -10.81 5.63
N ARG A 58 -7.52 -10.81 5.32
CA ARG A 58 -8.29 -9.58 5.07
C ARG A 58 -8.24 -8.59 6.22
N GLY A 59 -8.30 -9.07 7.44
CA GLY A 59 -8.22 -8.21 8.61
C GLY A 59 -6.90 -7.48 8.71
N ARG A 60 -5.80 -8.16 8.38
CA ARG A 60 -4.47 -7.54 8.40
C ARG A 60 -4.30 -6.55 7.24
N VAL A 61 -4.77 -6.92 6.05
CA VAL A 61 -4.72 -6.03 4.89
C VAL A 61 -5.49 -4.75 5.20
N LYS A 62 -6.69 -4.89 5.73
CA LYS A 62 -7.52 -3.75 6.09
C LYS A 62 -6.86 -2.88 7.17
N GLY A 63 -6.29 -3.52 8.19
CA GLY A 63 -5.61 -2.81 9.28
C GLY A 63 -4.42 -2.02 8.79
N TYR A 64 -3.57 -2.62 7.97
CA TYR A 64 -2.43 -1.91 7.38
C TYR A 64 -2.89 -0.75 6.51
N TYR A 65 -3.92 -0.97 5.70
CA TYR A 65 -4.44 0.08 4.83
C TYR A 65 -4.91 1.28 5.65
N GLU A 66 -5.66 1.03 6.72
CA GLU A 66 -6.16 2.09 7.59
C GLU A 66 -5.02 2.87 8.25
N ILE A 67 -4.01 2.18 8.73
CA ILE A 67 -2.85 2.83 9.34
C ILE A 67 -2.08 3.66 8.31
N LEU A 68 -1.88 3.13 7.11
CA LEU A 68 -1.19 3.84 6.05
C LEU A 68 -1.95 5.11 5.65
N CYS A 69 -3.27 5.03 5.55
CA CYS A 69 -4.09 6.21 5.25
C CYS A 69 -3.99 7.27 6.36
N ARG A 70 -3.97 6.84 7.60
CA ARG A 70 -3.85 7.75 8.74
C ARG A 70 -2.49 8.43 8.76
N ASP A 71 -1.43 7.65 8.57
CA ASP A 71 -0.06 8.17 8.71
C ASP A 71 0.42 8.94 7.47
N LEU A 72 -0.03 8.54 6.29
CA LEU A 72 0.44 9.11 5.03
C LEU A 72 -0.62 9.91 4.28
N GLY A 73 -1.83 9.97 4.79
CA GLY A 73 -2.95 10.60 4.09
C GLY A 73 -2.85 12.10 3.93
N ASP A 74 -1.94 12.75 4.65
CA ASP A 74 -1.71 14.18 4.53
C ASP A 74 -0.95 14.55 3.25
N GLU A 75 -0.26 13.58 2.66
CA GLU A 75 0.44 13.77 1.40
C GLU A 75 -0.52 13.50 0.24
N ALA A 76 -0.84 14.53 -0.53
CA ALA A 76 -1.84 14.43 -1.60
C ALA A 76 -1.52 13.33 -2.61
N ASP A 77 -0.27 13.22 -3.04
CA ASP A 77 0.14 12.23 -4.02
C ASP A 77 0.00 10.80 -3.48
N VAL A 78 0.38 10.61 -2.23
CA VAL A 78 0.28 9.31 -1.55
C VAL A 78 -1.19 8.97 -1.32
N ALA A 79 -1.98 9.92 -0.87
CA ALA A 79 -3.41 9.72 -0.64
C ALA A 79 -4.13 9.29 -1.92
N ALA A 80 -3.78 9.90 -3.05
CA ALA A 80 -4.34 9.54 -4.34
C ALA A 80 -4.01 8.10 -4.73
N LEU A 81 -2.77 7.68 -4.49
CA LEU A 81 -2.34 6.30 -4.77
C LEU A 81 -3.04 5.29 -3.86
N LEU A 82 -3.17 5.62 -2.57
CA LEU A 82 -3.88 4.75 -1.63
C LEU A 82 -5.35 4.61 -2.03
N SER A 83 -5.97 5.70 -2.45
CA SER A 83 -7.35 5.68 -2.91
C SER A 83 -7.52 4.81 -4.17
N SER A 84 -6.58 4.92 -5.10
CA SER A 84 -6.58 4.09 -6.31
C SER A 84 -6.37 2.61 -5.98
N LEU A 85 -5.49 2.34 -5.03
CA LEU A 85 -5.20 0.98 -4.58
C LEU A 85 -6.45 0.28 -4.05
N LYS A 86 -7.30 1.02 -3.36
CA LYS A 86 -8.55 0.50 -2.80
C LYS A 86 -9.44 -0.11 -3.88
N ASN A 87 -9.39 0.41 -5.11
CA ASN A 87 -10.21 -0.09 -6.22
C ASN A 87 -9.85 -1.53 -6.61
N TYR A 88 -8.66 -1.99 -6.24
CA TYR A 88 -8.20 -3.35 -6.55
C TYR A 88 -8.37 -4.33 -5.41
N ILE A 89 -8.88 -3.86 -4.27
CA ILE A 89 -9.08 -4.69 -3.08
C ILE A 89 -10.55 -4.62 -2.69
N PRO A 90 -11.37 -5.58 -3.16
CA PRO A 90 -12.84 -5.47 -3.03
C PRO A 90 -13.35 -5.39 -1.61
N TYR A 91 -12.64 -5.98 -0.67
CA TYR A 91 -13.09 -6.00 0.73
C TYR A 91 -12.64 -4.77 1.54
N LEU A 92 -11.96 -3.83 0.90
CA LEU A 92 -11.69 -2.52 1.51
C LEU A 92 -12.85 -1.55 1.19
#